data_e6e6ba25a88976326304589c1e8f5d6b
#
_entry.id   e6e6ba25a88976326304589c1e8f5d6b
#
_cell.length_a   1.000
_cell.length_b   1.000
_cell.length_c   1.000
_cell.angle_alpha   90.00
_cell.angle_beta   90.00
_cell.angle_gamma   90.00
#
_symmetry.space_group_name_H-M   'P 1'
#
loop_
_entity.id
_entity.type
_entity.pdbx_description
1 polymer ?
#
loop_
_entity_poly.entity_id
_entity_poly.type
_entity_poly.pdbx_seq_one_letter_code
_entity_poly.pdbx_strand_id
1 'polypeptide(L)'
;KEKIFVHHENRILIRYTLVDAHSATTLRFRPFLAFRSVREYTHENPQANRDYQLVENGVKTCMYPGYPELFMQLNKKNEFHFDPNWYRGIEYPKEQERGYDFNEDLYVPGYFEVDIKKGESIVFSAGISEISPRRLKQVFETEAEDRTPRDSFYHCLKNSAHQFHNKQE
;
A
#
# COMPACT_ATOMS: atom_id res chain seq x y z
N LYS A 1 6.74 5.10 -10.57
CA LYS A 1 6.17 4.46 -9.39
C LYS A 1 7.22 3.64 -8.68
N GLU A 2 7.43 3.90 -7.39
CA GLU A 2 8.41 3.22 -6.54
C GLU A 2 7.70 2.69 -5.31
N LYS A 3 8.17 1.56 -4.76
CA LYS A 3 7.59 0.92 -3.57
C LYS A 3 8.69 0.58 -2.59
N ILE A 4 8.46 0.85 -1.31
CA ILE A 4 9.40 0.56 -0.23
C ILE A 4 8.62 0.01 0.96
N PHE A 5 9.10 -1.08 1.56
CA PHE A 5 8.71 -1.49 2.89
C PHE A 5 9.64 -0.81 3.89
N VAL A 6 9.06 -0.14 4.88
CA VAL A 6 9.84 0.53 5.93
C VAL A 6 10.49 -0.50 6.83
N HIS A 7 11.78 -0.34 7.15
CA HIS A 7 12.49 -1.24 8.04
C HIS A 7 11.88 -1.17 9.46
N HIS A 8 11.67 -2.33 10.06
CA HIS A 8 11.13 -2.48 11.42
C HIS A 8 9.74 -1.88 11.66
N GLU A 9 9.00 -1.56 10.60
CA GLU A 9 7.60 -1.14 10.66
C GLU A 9 6.73 -1.98 9.73
N ASN A 10 5.51 -2.30 10.16
CA ASN A 10 4.50 -2.90 9.29
C ASN A 10 3.87 -1.80 8.41
N ARG A 11 4.67 -1.26 7.50
CA ARG A 11 4.30 -0.13 6.63
C ARG A 11 4.89 -0.28 5.23
N ILE A 12 4.05 -0.03 4.24
CA ILE A 12 4.47 0.16 2.85
C ILE A 12 4.32 1.63 2.46
N LEU A 13 5.32 2.14 1.76
CA LEU A 13 5.27 3.44 1.11
C LEU A 13 5.31 3.26 -0.41
N ILE A 14 4.44 3.98 -1.11
CA ILE A 14 4.40 3.97 -2.57
C ILE A 14 4.49 5.40 -3.07
N ARG A 15 5.58 5.72 -3.76
CA ARG A 15 5.79 7.02 -4.39
C ARG A 15 5.35 7.01 -5.85
N TYR A 16 4.54 7.99 -6.22
CA TYR A 16 4.15 8.26 -7.59
C TYR A 16 4.68 9.63 -7.99
N THR A 17 5.50 9.69 -9.03
CA THR A 17 6.03 10.94 -9.59
C THR A 17 5.39 11.18 -10.95
N LEU A 18 4.80 12.37 -11.15
CA LEU A 18 4.27 12.78 -12.43
C LEU A 18 5.40 13.38 -13.26
N VAL A 19 5.97 12.57 -14.14
CA VAL A 19 7.13 12.96 -14.94
C VAL A 19 6.76 13.98 -15.99
N ASP A 20 5.63 13.78 -16.66
CA ASP A 20 5.11 14.69 -17.68
C ASP A 20 3.59 14.76 -17.66
N ALA A 21 3.04 15.94 -17.94
CA ALA A 21 1.64 16.21 -18.10
C ALA A 21 1.42 17.52 -18.85
N HIS A 22 0.38 17.55 -19.67
CA HIS A 22 0.02 18.74 -20.45
C HIS A 22 -0.95 19.67 -19.69
N SER A 23 -1.56 19.21 -18.60
CA SER A 23 -2.54 19.96 -17.81
C SER A 23 -2.49 19.56 -16.34
N ALA A 24 -3.25 20.28 -15.51
CA ALA A 24 -3.53 19.85 -14.14
C ALA A 24 -4.12 18.43 -14.14
N THR A 25 -3.63 17.60 -13.25
CA THR A 25 -3.96 16.17 -13.19
C THR A 25 -4.40 15.82 -11.80
N THR A 26 -5.48 15.05 -11.69
CA THR A 26 -5.93 14.44 -10.42
C THR A 26 -5.61 12.95 -10.47
N LEU A 27 -4.89 12.47 -9.47
CA LEU A 27 -4.65 11.03 -9.27
C LEU A 27 -5.75 10.46 -8.38
N ARG A 28 -6.26 9.29 -8.79
CA ARG A 28 -7.16 8.49 -7.98
C ARG A 28 -6.46 7.23 -7.50
N PHE A 29 -6.37 7.06 -6.18
CA PHE A 29 -5.83 5.87 -5.54
C PHE A 29 -6.98 5.02 -5.00
N ARG A 30 -7.11 3.82 -5.53
CA ARG A 30 -8.11 2.83 -5.08
C ARG A 30 -7.36 1.66 -4.43
N PRO A 31 -7.33 1.57 -3.09
CA PRO A 31 -6.65 0.48 -2.40
C PRO A 31 -7.47 -0.81 -2.47
N PHE A 32 -6.82 -1.89 -2.83
CA PHE A 32 -7.36 -3.24 -2.80
C PHE A 32 -6.82 -3.94 -1.57
N LEU A 33 -7.69 -4.33 -0.65
CA LEU A 33 -7.32 -4.86 0.65
C LEU A 33 -7.46 -6.38 0.65
N ALA A 34 -6.32 -7.07 0.78
CA ALA A 34 -6.23 -8.51 0.99
C ALA A 34 -6.00 -8.78 2.49
N PHE A 35 -7.05 -8.68 3.30
CA PHE A 35 -6.93 -8.89 4.75
C PHE A 35 -7.10 -10.38 5.07
N ARG A 36 -6.01 -11.14 5.04
CA ARG A 36 -6.01 -12.59 5.17
C ARG A 36 -4.65 -13.16 5.62
N SER A 37 -4.64 -14.45 5.99
CA SER A 37 -3.39 -15.21 6.07
C SER A 37 -2.68 -15.26 4.72
N VAL A 38 -1.34 -15.32 4.74
CA VAL A 38 -0.52 -15.45 3.52
C VAL A 38 -0.75 -16.76 2.76
N ARG A 39 -1.39 -17.75 3.42
CA ARG A 39 -1.60 -19.10 2.89
C ARG A 39 -3.02 -19.34 2.34
N GLU A 40 -3.90 -18.37 2.46
CA GLU A 40 -5.31 -18.51 2.11
C GLU A 40 -5.75 -17.32 1.24
N TYR A 41 -6.68 -17.53 0.35
CA TYR A 41 -7.34 -16.46 -0.39
C TYR A 41 -8.67 -16.09 0.26
N THR A 42 -9.07 -14.83 0.13
CA THR A 42 -10.34 -14.32 0.67
C THR A 42 -11.41 -14.28 -0.40
N HIS A 43 -12.63 -14.52 0.04
CA HIS A 43 -13.81 -14.24 -0.76
C HIS A 43 -14.68 -13.20 -0.06
N GLU A 44 -15.62 -12.60 -0.81
CA GLU A 44 -16.54 -11.62 -0.25
C GLU A 44 -17.16 -12.10 1.05
N ASN A 45 -17.02 -11.28 2.09
CA ASN A 45 -17.54 -11.59 3.40
C ASN A 45 -18.51 -10.47 3.86
N PRO A 46 -19.79 -10.76 4.02
CA PRO A 46 -20.78 -9.77 4.48
C PRO A 46 -20.54 -9.31 5.93
N GLN A 47 -19.75 -10.04 6.72
CA GLN A 47 -19.38 -9.65 8.08
C GLN A 47 -18.19 -8.68 8.14
N ALA A 48 -17.54 -8.40 7.01
CA ALA A 48 -16.46 -7.43 6.96
C ALA A 48 -16.98 -6.04 7.35
N ASN A 49 -16.38 -5.44 8.35
CA ASN A 49 -16.70 -4.09 8.77
C ASN A 49 -16.31 -3.11 7.65
N ARG A 50 -17.23 -2.24 7.27
CA ARG A 50 -17.06 -1.24 6.22
C ARG A 50 -16.79 0.16 6.76
N ASP A 51 -16.81 0.32 8.10
CA ASP A 51 -16.60 1.62 8.73
C ASP A 51 -15.18 2.12 8.53
N TYR A 52 -15.05 3.42 8.45
CA TYR A 52 -13.78 4.13 8.42
C TYR A 52 -13.81 5.35 9.33
N GLN A 53 -12.63 5.82 9.72
CA GLN A 53 -12.46 7.07 10.44
C GLN A 53 -11.46 7.93 9.69
N LEU A 54 -11.72 9.24 9.67
CA LEU A 54 -10.79 10.19 9.08
C LEU A 54 -9.58 10.38 10.01
N VAL A 55 -8.41 10.41 9.41
CA VAL A 55 -7.14 10.78 10.03
C VAL A 55 -6.48 11.89 9.21
N GLU A 56 -5.36 12.46 9.68
CA GLU A 56 -4.68 13.51 8.92
C GLU A 56 -4.28 13.00 7.52
N ASN A 57 -4.81 13.65 6.49
CA ASN A 57 -4.62 13.30 5.07
C ASN A 57 -4.89 11.83 4.72
N GLY A 58 -5.90 11.22 5.32
CA GLY A 58 -6.19 9.83 5.05
C GLY A 58 -7.36 9.27 5.85
N VAL A 59 -7.41 7.95 5.90
CA VAL A 59 -8.41 7.19 6.65
C VAL A 59 -7.76 6.02 7.37
N LYS A 60 -8.43 5.56 8.44
CA LYS A 60 -8.17 4.26 9.05
C LYS A 60 -9.41 3.38 8.99
N THR A 61 -9.19 2.08 8.87
CA THR A 61 -10.24 1.06 8.87
C THR A 61 -9.78 -0.19 9.60
N CYS A 62 -10.72 -0.96 10.12
CA CYS A 62 -10.47 -2.28 10.69
C CYS A 62 -11.54 -3.23 10.15
N MET A 63 -11.17 -4.11 9.22
CA MET A 63 -12.13 -5.01 8.57
C MET A 63 -12.72 -6.04 9.49
N TYR A 64 -11.98 -6.49 10.48
CA TYR A 64 -12.43 -7.52 11.43
C TYR A 64 -12.02 -7.16 12.86
N PRO A 65 -12.94 -7.28 13.85
CA PRO A 65 -12.63 -7.02 15.25
C PRO A 65 -11.48 -7.90 15.77
N GLY A 66 -10.61 -7.33 16.59
CA GLY A 66 -9.45 -8.03 17.15
C GLY A 66 -8.20 -8.05 16.26
N TYR A 67 -8.28 -7.47 15.08
CA TYR A 67 -7.13 -7.30 14.19
C TYR A 67 -6.63 -5.85 14.17
N PRO A 68 -5.39 -5.60 13.73
CA PRO A 68 -4.85 -4.24 13.64
C PRO A 68 -5.68 -3.33 12.75
N GLU A 69 -5.76 -2.06 13.13
CA GLU A 69 -6.27 -1.01 12.25
C GLU A 69 -5.28 -0.77 11.09
N LEU A 70 -5.82 -0.53 9.91
CA LEU A 70 -5.04 -0.14 8.74
C LEU A 70 -5.18 1.37 8.52
N PHE A 71 -4.07 2.09 8.62
CA PHE A 71 -3.96 3.52 8.31
C PHE A 71 -3.49 3.69 6.87
N MET A 72 -4.27 4.43 6.09
CA MET A 72 -3.97 4.78 4.70
C MET A 72 -3.90 6.31 4.60
N GLN A 73 -2.70 6.84 4.34
CA GLN A 73 -2.45 8.28 4.39
C GLN A 73 -1.60 8.74 3.19
N LEU A 74 -1.78 9.98 2.76
CA LEU A 74 -0.97 10.62 1.73
C LEU A 74 -0.19 11.80 2.32
N ASN A 75 0.98 12.09 1.75
CA ASN A 75 1.80 13.25 2.15
C ASN A 75 1.17 14.60 1.79
N LYS A 76 0.08 14.62 1.07
CA LYS A 76 -0.62 15.82 0.59
C LYS A 76 -2.10 15.74 0.95
N LYS A 77 -2.72 16.91 1.17
CA LYS A 77 -4.17 17.01 1.35
C LYS A 77 -4.87 16.34 0.17
N ASN A 78 -5.84 15.52 0.47
CA ASN A 78 -6.62 14.74 -0.47
C ASN A 78 -8.07 14.67 -0.03
N GLU A 79 -8.93 14.15 -0.89
CA GLU A 79 -10.31 13.84 -0.60
C GLU A 79 -10.50 12.33 -0.64
N PHE A 80 -11.12 11.77 0.41
CA PHE A 80 -11.50 10.37 0.43
C PHE A 80 -12.98 10.23 0.12
N HIS A 81 -13.28 9.46 -0.92
CA HIS A 81 -14.63 9.12 -1.34
C HIS A 81 -14.95 7.70 -0.89
N PHE A 82 -15.91 7.59 0.02
CA PHE A 82 -16.39 6.30 0.50
C PHE A 82 -17.24 5.63 -0.58
N ASP A 83 -16.72 4.53 -1.13
CA ASP A 83 -17.33 3.76 -2.22
C ASP A 83 -16.99 2.28 -2.01
N PRO A 84 -17.55 1.66 -0.92
CA PRO A 84 -17.18 0.31 -0.51
C PRO A 84 -17.70 -0.73 -1.50
N ASN A 85 -16.80 -1.56 -2.00
CA ASN A 85 -17.12 -2.62 -2.93
C ASN A 85 -16.18 -3.83 -2.80
N TRP A 86 -16.63 -5.00 -3.27
CA TRP A 86 -15.82 -6.17 -3.46
C TRP A 86 -15.49 -6.33 -4.95
N TYR A 87 -14.22 -6.43 -5.25
CA TYR A 87 -13.73 -6.80 -6.57
C TYR A 87 -13.53 -8.31 -6.58
N ARG A 88 -14.42 -9.00 -7.30
CA ARG A 88 -14.53 -10.46 -7.30
C ARG A 88 -13.75 -11.08 -8.43
N GLY A 89 -13.30 -12.32 -8.19
CA GLY A 89 -12.69 -13.13 -9.24
C GLY A 89 -11.34 -12.62 -9.72
N ILE A 90 -10.52 -12.07 -8.82
CA ILE A 90 -9.14 -11.70 -9.16
C ILE A 90 -8.33 -12.99 -9.25
N GLU A 91 -7.71 -13.24 -10.39
CA GLU A 91 -6.97 -14.46 -10.67
C GLU A 91 -5.46 -14.26 -10.57
N TYR A 92 -4.79 -15.29 -10.04
CA TYR A 92 -3.33 -15.38 -9.94
C TYR A 92 -2.80 -16.53 -10.83
N PRO A 93 -2.51 -16.27 -12.12
CA PRO A 93 -2.14 -17.33 -13.07
C PRO A 93 -0.94 -18.16 -12.64
N LYS A 94 0.01 -17.57 -11.91
CA LYS A 94 1.18 -18.31 -11.40
C LYS A 94 0.84 -19.33 -10.33
N GLU A 95 -0.17 -19.09 -9.52
CA GLU A 95 -0.64 -20.03 -8.52
C GLU A 95 -1.46 -21.14 -9.20
N GLN A 96 -2.25 -20.80 -10.22
CA GLN A 96 -2.95 -21.76 -11.06
C GLN A 96 -2.00 -22.72 -11.77
N GLU A 97 -0.91 -22.21 -12.36
CA GLU A 97 0.14 -23.01 -12.99
C GLU A 97 0.77 -24.04 -12.03
N ARG A 98 0.79 -23.70 -10.73
CA ARG A 98 1.33 -24.56 -9.65
C ARG A 98 0.29 -25.53 -9.08
N GLY A 99 -0.96 -25.47 -9.53
CA GLY A 99 -2.05 -26.31 -9.05
C GLY A 99 -2.62 -25.91 -7.68
N TYR A 100 -2.40 -24.65 -7.26
CA TYR A 100 -2.96 -24.08 -6.04
C TYR A 100 -4.26 -23.32 -6.31
N ASP A 101 -4.96 -22.97 -5.23
CA ASP A 101 -6.04 -22.00 -5.32
C ASP A 101 -5.49 -20.67 -5.86
N PHE A 102 -6.23 -20.03 -6.77
CA PHE A 102 -5.74 -18.89 -7.53
C PHE A 102 -6.76 -17.77 -7.69
N ASN A 103 -7.92 -17.89 -7.02
CA ASN A 103 -9.00 -16.91 -7.16
C ASN A 103 -9.27 -16.19 -5.84
N GLU A 104 -9.40 -14.86 -5.87
CA GLU A 104 -9.58 -14.04 -4.69
C GLU A 104 -10.56 -12.90 -4.93
N ASP A 105 -11.31 -12.53 -3.89
CA ASP A 105 -12.06 -11.30 -3.86
C ASP A 105 -11.35 -10.28 -2.96
N LEU A 106 -11.18 -9.05 -3.43
CA LEU A 106 -10.52 -7.98 -2.68
C LEU A 106 -11.52 -6.88 -2.31
N TYR A 107 -11.50 -6.49 -1.04
CA TYR A 107 -12.31 -5.39 -0.55
C TYR A 107 -11.67 -4.05 -0.88
N VAL A 108 -12.49 -3.09 -1.29
CA VAL A 108 -12.11 -1.71 -1.57
C VAL A 108 -13.01 -0.79 -0.75
N PRO A 109 -12.50 -0.02 0.21
CA PRO A 109 -13.31 0.88 1.03
C PRO A 109 -13.76 2.15 0.29
N GLY A 110 -13.09 2.46 -0.81
CA GLY A 110 -13.31 3.68 -1.58
C GLY A 110 -12.04 4.11 -2.31
N TYR A 111 -11.90 5.40 -2.56
CA TYR A 111 -10.72 5.93 -3.25
C TYR A 111 -10.34 7.32 -2.74
N PHE A 112 -9.06 7.65 -2.89
CA PHE A 112 -8.52 8.98 -2.62
C PHE A 112 -8.35 9.74 -3.92
N GLU A 113 -8.70 11.02 -3.92
CA GLU A 113 -8.37 11.96 -4.98
C GLU A 113 -7.38 13.00 -4.51
N VAL A 114 -6.35 13.23 -5.29
CA VAL A 114 -5.30 14.20 -4.98
C VAL A 114 -4.77 14.84 -6.26
N ASP A 115 -4.71 16.16 -6.27
CA ASP A 115 -4.15 16.90 -7.38
C ASP A 115 -2.63 16.80 -7.40
N ILE A 116 -2.07 16.62 -8.57
CA ILE A 116 -0.63 16.53 -8.79
C ILE A 116 -0.22 17.36 -10.02
N LYS A 117 0.97 17.97 -9.93
CA LYS A 117 1.56 18.75 -11.02
C LYS A 117 2.76 18.02 -11.60
N LYS A 118 3.11 18.36 -12.83
CA LYS A 118 4.36 17.89 -13.45
C LYS A 118 5.56 18.13 -12.53
N GLY A 119 6.41 17.11 -12.36
CA GLY A 119 7.56 17.10 -11.46
C GLY A 119 7.23 16.84 -9.99
N GLU A 120 5.96 16.82 -9.59
CA GLU A 120 5.56 16.55 -8.22
C GLU A 120 5.52 15.05 -7.92
N SER A 121 5.75 14.70 -6.64
CA SER A 121 5.61 13.33 -6.15
C SER A 121 4.60 13.27 -5.02
N ILE A 122 3.75 12.23 -5.06
CA ILE A 122 2.83 11.85 -4.00
C ILE A 122 3.33 10.55 -3.37
N VAL A 123 3.39 10.52 -2.03
CA VAL A 123 3.71 9.32 -1.26
C VAL A 123 2.43 8.84 -0.58
N PHE A 124 1.98 7.65 -0.95
CA PHE A 124 0.92 6.90 -0.28
C PHE A 124 1.53 5.97 0.74
N SER A 125 0.99 5.96 1.95
CA SER A 125 1.37 5.08 3.06
C SER A 125 0.21 4.17 3.42
N ALA A 126 0.50 2.88 3.61
CA ALA A 126 -0.39 1.94 4.28
C ALA A 126 0.37 1.22 5.40
N GLY A 127 -0.17 1.23 6.62
CA GLY A 127 0.49 0.63 7.78
C GLY A 127 -0.45 0.48 8.97
N ILE A 128 0.00 -0.22 10.01
CA ILE A 128 -0.80 -0.52 11.22
C ILE A 128 -0.72 0.57 12.30
N SER A 129 -0.07 1.66 12.03
CA SER A 129 0.03 2.83 12.91
C SER A 129 -0.14 4.11 12.12
N GLU A 130 -0.61 5.17 12.77
CA GLU A 130 -0.67 6.50 12.18
C GLU A 130 0.73 7.10 11.99
N ILE A 131 0.92 7.87 10.93
CA ILE A 131 2.14 8.62 10.69
C ILE A 131 1.79 10.06 10.33
N SER A 132 2.61 11.03 10.75
CA SER A 132 2.43 12.40 10.28
C SER A 132 2.67 12.49 8.77
N PRO A 133 1.69 12.95 7.97
CA PRO A 133 1.82 13.07 6.52
C PRO A 133 3.02 13.91 6.07
N ARG A 134 3.44 14.88 6.87
CA ARG A 134 4.60 15.75 6.59
C ARG A 134 5.92 14.97 6.57
N ARG A 135 6.00 13.86 7.29
CA ARG A 135 7.20 13.02 7.37
C ARG A 135 7.30 12.01 6.23
N LEU A 136 6.22 11.72 5.51
CA LEU A 136 6.16 10.61 4.53
C LEU A 136 7.22 10.73 3.44
N LYS A 137 7.48 11.94 2.92
CA LYS A 137 8.55 12.13 1.93
C LYS A 137 9.92 11.85 2.51
N GLN A 138 10.20 12.39 3.70
CA GLN A 138 11.49 12.19 4.38
C GLN A 138 11.71 10.71 4.70
N VAL A 139 10.70 10.02 5.26
CA VAL A 139 10.81 8.59 5.56
C VAL A 139 11.07 7.79 4.28
N PHE A 140 10.39 8.12 3.17
CA PHE A 140 10.64 7.47 1.89
C PHE A 140 12.08 7.67 1.40
N GLU A 141 12.63 8.90 1.48
CA GLU A 141 13.99 9.20 1.04
C GLU A 141 15.02 8.48 1.93
N THR A 142 14.88 8.56 3.25
CA THR A 142 15.77 7.86 4.20
C THR A 142 15.78 6.34 3.91
N GLU A 143 14.61 5.72 3.76
CA GLU A 143 14.51 4.30 3.43
C GLU A 143 15.11 3.96 2.05
N ALA A 144 15.03 4.88 1.10
CA ALA A 144 15.63 4.68 -0.23
C ALA A 144 17.15 4.80 -0.20
N GLU A 145 17.69 5.75 0.58
CA GLU A 145 19.14 5.99 0.74
C GLU A 145 19.81 4.84 1.49
N ASP A 146 19.17 4.28 2.51
CA ASP A 146 19.69 3.16 3.30
C ASP A 146 19.78 1.84 2.51
N ARG A 147 19.15 1.79 1.33
CA ARG A 147 19.16 0.59 0.49
C ARG A 147 20.39 0.51 -0.37
N THR A 148 20.99 -0.68 -0.40
CA THR A 148 22.09 -0.97 -1.35
C THR A 148 21.60 -0.76 -2.79
N PRO A 149 22.30 0.03 -3.62
CA PRO A 149 21.98 0.19 -5.04
C PRO A 149 21.88 -1.17 -5.75
N ARG A 150 21.02 -1.29 -6.77
CA ARG A 150 20.88 -2.51 -7.59
C ARG A 150 21.62 -2.39 -8.92
N ASP A 151 22.83 -1.91 -8.88
CA ASP A 151 23.69 -1.60 -10.02
C ASP A 151 24.66 -2.73 -10.41
N SER A 152 24.75 -3.77 -9.56
CA SER A 152 25.58 -4.94 -9.79
C SER A 152 24.90 -6.21 -9.30
N PHE A 153 25.31 -7.37 -9.81
CA PHE A 153 24.83 -8.68 -9.35
C PHE A 153 25.07 -8.88 -7.84
N TYR A 154 26.25 -8.47 -7.37
CA TYR A 154 26.59 -8.52 -5.94
C TYR A 154 25.63 -7.67 -5.09
N HIS A 155 25.33 -6.44 -5.51
CA HIS A 155 24.39 -5.58 -4.81
C HIS A 155 22.96 -6.12 -4.84
N CYS A 156 22.55 -6.77 -5.93
CA CYS A 156 21.26 -7.46 -6.00
C CYS A 156 21.19 -8.63 -5.01
N LEU A 157 22.25 -9.44 -4.91
CA LEU A 157 22.34 -10.54 -3.92
C LEU A 157 22.31 -10.00 -2.48
N LYS A 158 23.05 -8.94 -2.19
CA LYS A 158 23.06 -8.31 -0.87
C LYS A 158 21.68 -7.82 -0.46
N ASN A 159 20.96 -7.12 -1.38
CA ASN A 159 19.58 -6.71 -1.13
C ASN A 159 18.65 -7.89 -0.87
N SER A 160 18.80 -8.98 -1.63
CA SER A 160 18.00 -10.20 -1.43
C SER A 160 18.29 -10.84 -0.07
N ALA A 161 19.56 -10.91 0.32
CA ALA A 161 19.95 -11.47 1.62
C ALA A 161 19.35 -10.68 2.79
N HIS A 162 19.32 -9.34 2.69
CA HIS A 162 18.71 -8.50 3.73
C HIS A 162 17.21 -8.76 3.93
N GLN A 163 16.50 -9.24 2.92
CA GLN A 163 15.06 -9.57 3.02
C GLN A 163 14.79 -10.83 3.87
N PHE A 164 15.80 -11.67 4.08
CA PHE A 164 15.68 -12.88 4.92
C PHE A 164 16.05 -12.65 6.39
N HIS A 165 16.57 -11.47 6.74
CA HIS A 165 16.81 -11.10 8.13
C HIS A 165 15.52 -10.64 8.81
N ASN A 166 14.64 -11.56 9.14
CA ASN A 166 13.52 -11.28 10.03
C ASN A 166 13.99 -11.48 11.47
N LYS A 167 13.88 -10.45 12.30
CA LYS A 167 13.88 -10.67 13.75
C LYS A 167 12.60 -11.44 14.07
N GLN A 168 12.73 -12.69 14.46
CA GLN A 168 11.66 -13.39 15.17
C GLN A 168 11.59 -12.74 16.56
N GLU A 169 10.49 -12.06 16.86
CA GLU A 169 10.07 -11.76 18.23
C GLU A 169 9.37 -12.97 18.82
#